data_e902d433411f0489281ff064e8bf20ab
#
_entry.id   e902d433411f0489281ff064e8bf20ab
#
_cell.length_a   1.000
_cell.length_b   1.000
_cell.length_c   1.000
_cell.angle_alpha   90.00
_cell.angle_beta   90.00
_cell.angle_gamma   90.00
#
_symmetry.space_group_name_H-M   'P 1'
#
loop_
_entity.id
_entity.type
_entity.pdbx_description
1 polymer ?
#
loop_
_entity_poly.entity_id
_entity_poly.type
_entity_poly.pdbx_seq_one_letter_code
_entity_poly.pdbx_strand_id
1 'polypeptide(L)'
;CLTDSVTRACDALGPDHPDTLASRNSLAGAYRDAGRLDKAIALYEQNLEDSIRVLGTDHPSTLTSRFNLASAYRAAGRLEEAIPLYEQVVAGRSRVLGPDHRSTLTARDDLAATYWEAGRLDEAITLKKQILADAMRIMGPDSPGASTARLNLAATYRDAGRLDEAVNVHQQ
;
A
#
# COMPACT_ATOMS: atom_id res chain seq x y z
N CYS A 1 -24.76 -12.72 5.36
CA CYS A 1 -23.53 -12.94 4.59
C CYS A 1 -23.04 -11.62 4.00
N LEU A 2 -21.73 -11.43 3.78
CA LEU A 2 -21.19 -10.18 3.21
C LEU A 2 -21.71 -9.93 1.78
N THR A 3 -21.91 -10.98 0.99
CA THR A 3 -22.55 -10.88 -0.32
C THR A 3 -23.98 -10.32 -0.24
N ASP A 4 -24.76 -10.76 0.72
CA ASP A 4 -26.14 -10.26 0.92
C ASP A 4 -26.12 -8.80 1.39
N SER A 5 -25.09 -8.39 2.11
CA SER A 5 -24.89 -6.99 2.55
C SER A 5 -24.65 -6.07 1.35
N VAL A 6 -23.77 -6.48 0.42
CA VAL A 6 -23.51 -5.72 -0.81
C VAL A 6 -24.74 -5.63 -1.68
N THR A 7 -25.46 -6.75 -1.88
CA THR A 7 -26.69 -6.78 -2.67
C THR A 7 -27.73 -5.83 -2.08
N ARG A 8 -27.97 -5.91 -0.76
CA ARG A 8 -28.92 -5.01 -0.07
C ARG A 8 -28.53 -3.54 -0.16
N ALA A 9 -27.24 -3.23 -0.04
CA ALA A 9 -26.74 -1.86 -0.20
C ALA A 9 -26.96 -1.35 -1.64
N CYS A 10 -26.68 -2.18 -2.65
CA CYS A 10 -26.92 -1.87 -4.05
C CYS A 10 -28.40 -1.62 -4.33
N ASP A 11 -29.31 -2.47 -3.81
CA ASP A 11 -30.76 -2.38 -4.04
C ASP A 11 -31.37 -1.17 -3.33
N ALA A 12 -30.88 -0.83 -2.13
CA ALA A 12 -31.42 0.25 -1.32
C ALA A 12 -30.87 1.63 -1.67
N LEU A 13 -29.59 1.72 -1.99
CA LEU A 13 -28.85 2.98 -2.11
C LEU A 13 -28.31 3.24 -3.52
N GLY A 14 -28.28 2.22 -4.35
CA GLY A 14 -27.67 2.25 -5.67
C GLY A 14 -26.19 1.84 -5.68
N PRO A 15 -25.63 1.51 -6.86
CA PRO A 15 -24.27 1.02 -7.01
C PRO A 15 -23.21 2.07 -6.68
N ASP A 16 -23.53 3.34 -6.84
CA ASP A 16 -22.62 4.48 -6.72
C ASP A 16 -22.60 5.11 -5.32
N HIS A 17 -23.45 4.62 -4.40
CA HIS A 17 -23.50 5.17 -3.06
C HIS A 17 -22.23 4.83 -2.27
N PRO A 18 -21.67 5.77 -1.48
CA PRO A 18 -20.44 5.52 -0.70
C PRO A 18 -20.49 4.27 0.18
N ASP A 19 -21.65 3.99 0.79
CA ASP A 19 -21.82 2.79 1.62
C ASP A 19 -21.83 1.49 0.79
N THR A 20 -22.30 1.55 -0.45
CA THR A 20 -22.23 0.42 -1.40
C THR A 20 -20.77 0.16 -1.79
N LEU A 21 -20.01 1.21 -2.10
CA LEU A 21 -18.60 1.12 -2.40
C LEU A 21 -17.80 0.57 -1.19
N ALA A 22 -18.12 1.03 0.03
CA ALA A 22 -17.48 0.53 1.26
C ALA A 22 -17.81 -0.95 1.52
N SER A 23 -19.07 -1.35 1.33
CA SER A 23 -19.51 -2.75 1.48
C SER A 23 -18.85 -3.67 0.47
N ARG A 24 -18.69 -3.23 -0.78
CA ARG A 24 -17.98 -3.95 -1.85
C ARG A 24 -16.50 -4.11 -1.52
N ASN A 25 -15.88 -3.06 -1.01
CA ASN A 25 -14.49 -3.08 -0.55
C ASN A 25 -14.29 -4.09 0.61
N SER A 26 -15.23 -4.15 1.55
CA SER A 26 -15.20 -5.10 2.66
C SER A 26 -15.37 -6.56 2.20
N LEU A 27 -16.24 -6.81 1.21
CA LEU A 27 -16.40 -8.13 0.61
C LEU A 27 -15.13 -8.58 -0.14
N ALA A 28 -14.51 -7.67 -0.89
CA ALA A 28 -13.24 -7.94 -1.56
C ALA A 28 -12.13 -8.29 -0.55
N GLY A 29 -12.06 -7.57 0.58
CA GLY A 29 -11.17 -7.89 1.68
C GLY A 29 -11.38 -9.29 2.24
N ALA A 30 -12.64 -9.67 2.48
CA ALA A 30 -12.96 -11.02 2.95
C ALA A 30 -12.56 -12.13 1.95
N TYR A 31 -12.69 -11.87 0.63
CA TYR A 31 -12.21 -12.81 -0.38
C TYR A 31 -10.68 -12.92 -0.36
N ARG A 32 -9.95 -11.80 -0.23
CA ARG A 32 -8.49 -11.78 -0.10
C ARG A 32 -8.05 -12.60 1.13
N ASP A 33 -8.65 -12.37 2.27
CA ASP A 33 -8.32 -13.05 3.53
C ASP A 33 -8.65 -14.55 3.49
N ALA A 34 -9.62 -14.94 2.66
CA ALA A 34 -9.95 -16.33 2.35
C ALA A 34 -9.06 -16.96 1.26
N GLY A 35 -8.03 -16.24 0.76
CA GLY A 35 -7.14 -16.70 -0.30
C GLY A 35 -7.77 -16.73 -1.69
N ARG A 36 -8.98 -16.18 -1.86
CA ARG A 36 -9.69 -16.11 -3.16
C ARG A 36 -9.28 -14.84 -3.92
N LEU A 37 -7.98 -14.76 -4.27
CA LEU A 37 -7.36 -13.53 -4.78
C LEU A 37 -7.98 -13.04 -6.09
N ASP A 38 -8.32 -13.94 -7.03
CA ASP A 38 -8.94 -13.52 -8.30
C ASP A 38 -10.29 -12.81 -8.08
N LYS A 39 -11.10 -13.32 -7.13
CA LYS A 39 -12.39 -12.67 -6.79
C LYS A 39 -12.21 -11.36 -6.07
N ALA A 40 -11.21 -11.28 -5.19
CA ALA A 40 -10.87 -10.04 -4.49
C ALA A 40 -10.40 -8.98 -5.48
N ILE A 41 -9.51 -9.32 -6.40
CA ILE A 41 -8.97 -8.41 -7.42
C ILE A 41 -10.11 -7.87 -8.29
N ALA A 42 -10.94 -8.74 -8.86
CA ALA A 42 -12.05 -8.31 -9.71
C ALA A 42 -13.00 -7.32 -9.01
N LEU A 43 -13.31 -7.56 -7.73
CA LEU A 43 -14.13 -6.66 -6.94
C LEU A 43 -13.43 -5.34 -6.61
N TYR A 44 -12.13 -5.37 -6.32
CA TYR A 44 -11.35 -4.16 -6.06
C TYR A 44 -11.18 -3.31 -7.32
N GLU A 45 -10.97 -3.93 -8.51
CA GLU A 45 -10.88 -3.24 -9.79
C GLU A 45 -12.18 -2.47 -10.06
N GLN A 46 -13.33 -3.17 -9.99
CA GLN A 46 -14.63 -2.53 -10.17
C GLN A 46 -14.88 -1.42 -9.14
N ASN A 47 -14.55 -1.68 -7.87
CA ASN A 47 -14.74 -0.68 -6.81
C ASN A 47 -13.85 0.55 -6.98
N LEU A 48 -12.62 0.37 -7.48
CA LEU A 48 -11.72 1.48 -7.77
C LEU A 48 -12.22 2.32 -8.95
N GLU A 49 -12.69 1.69 -10.03
CA GLU A 49 -13.27 2.38 -11.19
C GLU A 49 -14.47 3.24 -10.78
N ASP A 50 -15.43 2.65 -10.03
CA ASP A 50 -16.59 3.36 -9.52
C ASP A 50 -16.19 4.49 -8.56
N SER A 51 -15.22 4.26 -7.67
CA SER A 51 -14.73 5.29 -6.73
C SER A 51 -14.09 6.47 -7.45
N ILE A 52 -13.30 6.22 -8.51
CA ILE A 52 -12.70 7.29 -9.33
C ILE A 52 -13.80 8.11 -10.01
N ARG A 53 -14.80 7.45 -10.57
CA ARG A 53 -15.91 8.09 -11.30
C ARG A 53 -16.77 8.95 -10.38
N VAL A 54 -17.06 8.46 -9.16
CA VAL A 54 -18.00 9.10 -8.23
C VAL A 54 -17.33 10.14 -7.33
N LEU A 55 -16.13 9.83 -6.83
CA LEU A 55 -15.46 10.61 -5.79
C LEU A 55 -14.21 11.36 -6.30
N GLY A 56 -13.68 10.95 -7.46
CA GLY A 56 -12.43 11.47 -8.00
C GLY A 56 -11.19 10.69 -7.53
N THR A 57 -10.08 10.92 -8.23
CA THR A 57 -8.83 10.16 -8.07
C THR A 57 -8.14 10.35 -6.72
N ASP A 58 -8.25 11.54 -6.13
CA ASP A 58 -7.56 11.93 -4.90
C ASP A 58 -8.45 11.83 -3.65
N HIS A 59 -9.68 11.37 -3.79
CA HIS A 59 -10.56 11.18 -2.63
C HIS A 59 -9.98 10.10 -1.70
N PRO A 60 -10.02 10.27 -0.36
CA PRO A 60 -9.46 9.30 0.60
C PRO A 60 -9.98 7.87 0.41
N SER A 61 -11.27 7.70 0.08
CA SER A 61 -11.86 6.39 -0.20
C SER A 61 -11.30 5.77 -1.49
N THR A 62 -11.09 6.57 -2.54
CA THR A 62 -10.48 6.13 -3.80
C THR A 62 -9.03 5.68 -3.58
N LEU A 63 -8.26 6.46 -2.81
CA LEU A 63 -6.89 6.11 -2.44
C LEU A 63 -6.84 4.83 -1.59
N THR A 64 -7.86 4.58 -0.76
CA THR A 64 -7.98 3.34 0.01
C THR A 64 -8.32 2.16 -0.90
N SER A 65 -9.26 2.30 -1.83
CA SER A 65 -9.60 1.25 -2.82
C SER A 65 -8.38 0.90 -3.67
N ARG A 66 -7.63 1.91 -4.13
CA ARG A 66 -6.38 1.70 -4.90
C ARG A 66 -5.32 0.97 -4.08
N PHE A 67 -5.12 1.33 -2.83
CA PHE A 67 -4.21 0.64 -1.91
C PHE A 67 -4.59 -0.83 -1.72
N ASN A 68 -5.88 -1.11 -1.53
CA ASN A 68 -6.37 -2.48 -1.35
C ASN A 68 -6.20 -3.34 -2.60
N LEU A 69 -6.41 -2.75 -3.79
CA LEU A 69 -6.16 -3.43 -5.06
C LEU A 69 -4.66 -3.75 -5.22
N ALA A 70 -3.78 -2.78 -4.94
CA ALA A 70 -2.34 -2.99 -4.97
C ALA A 70 -1.91 -4.13 -4.03
N SER A 71 -2.47 -4.15 -2.81
CA SER A 71 -2.22 -5.20 -1.83
C SER A 71 -2.72 -6.58 -2.29
N ALA A 72 -3.85 -6.63 -3.00
CA ALA A 72 -4.37 -7.88 -3.56
C ALA A 72 -3.49 -8.38 -4.73
N TYR A 73 -3.02 -7.51 -5.61
CA TYR A 73 -2.07 -7.86 -6.66
C TYR A 73 -0.75 -8.38 -6.08
N ARG A 74 -0.19 -7.67 -5.07
CA ARG A 74 1.02 -8.12 -4.38
C ARG A 74 0.83 -9.52 -3.77
N ALA A 75 -0.29 -9.75 -3.08
CA ALA A 75 -0.61 -11.06 -2.50
C ALA A 75 -0.76 -12.17 -3.56
N ALA A 76 -1.17 -11.82 -4.78
CA ALA A 76 -1.25 -12.73 -5.92
C ALA A 76 0.09 -12.89 -6.66
N GLY A 77 1.18 -12.26 -6.21
CA GLY A 77 2.48 -12.26 -6.87
C GLY A 77 2.54 -11.41 -8.16
N ARG A 78 1.50 -10.63 -8.42
CA ARG A 78 1.39 -9.75 -9.61
C ARG A 78 2.03 -8.39 -9.30
N LEU A 79 3.37 -8.41 -9.11
CA LEU A 79 4.11 -7.27 -8.57
C LEU A 79 4.17 -6.09 -9.54
N GLU A 80 4.25 -6.36 -10.84
CA GLU A 80 4.30 -5.32 -11.88
C GLU A 80 2.99 -4.53 -11.98
N GLU A 81 1.86 -5.12 -11.60
CA GLU A 81 0.59 -4.40 -11.50
C GLU A 81 0.42 -3.70 -10.15
N ALA A 82 0.99 -4.26 -9.07
CA ALA A 82 0.92 -3.67 -7.74
C ALA A 82 1.73 -2.37 -7.61
N ILE A 83 2.95 -2.34 -8.17
CA ILE A 83 3.89 -1.22 -8.05
C ILE A 83 3.28 0.11 -8.48
N PRO A 84 2.76 0.27 -9.73
CA PRO A 84 2.23 1.56 -10.17
C PRO A 84 1.02 2.02 -9.34
N LEU A 85 0.24 1.11 -8.79
CA LEU A 85 -0.87 1.46 -7.91
C LEU A 85 -0.37 1.99 -6.56
N TYR A 86 0.64 1.35 -5.96
CA TYR A 86 1.26 1.87 -4.74
C TYR A 86 1.93 3.22 -4.95
N GLU A 87 2.63 3.44 -6.07
CA GLU A 87 3.21 4.74 -6.43
C GLU A 87 2.14 5.84 -6.47
N GLN A 88 1.00 5.57 -7.12
CA GLN A 88 -0.14 6.49 -7.17
C GLN A 88 -0.74 6.75 -5.77
N VAL A 89 -0.82 5.72 -4.92
CA VAL A 89 -1.30 5.86 -3.54
C VAL A 89 -0.36 6.74 -2.72
N VAL A 90 0.95 6.52 -2.81
CA VAL A 90 1.96 7.33 -2.11
C VAL A 90 1.87 8.78 -2.55
N ALA A 91 1.83 9.04 -3.86
CA ALA A 91 1.71 10.39 -4.41
C ALA A 91 0.40 11.08 -3.97
N GLY A 92 -0.74 10.39 -4.09
CA GLY A 92 -2.05 10.91 -3.70
C GLY A 92 -2.15 11.19 -2.20
N ARG A 93 -1.76 10.22 -1.35
CA ARG A 93 -1.77 10.41 0.11
C ARG A 93 -0.81 11.50 0.56
N SER A 94 0.38 11.61 -0.04
CA SER A 94 1.33 12.69 0.26
C SER A 94 0.74 14.06 -0.03
N ARG A 95 -0.02 14.20 -1.13
CA ARG A 95 -0.68 15.44 -1.53
C ARG A 95 -1.86 15.80 -0.63
N VAL A 96 -2.69 14.81 -0.28
CA VAL A 96 -3.95 15.03 0.46
C VAL A 96 -3.74 15.06 1.98
N LEU A 97 -2.91 14.16 2.51
CA LEU A 97 -2.72 13.95 3.94
C LEU A 97 -1.38 14.47 4.45
N GLY A 98 -0.44 14.70 3.53
CA GLY A 98 0.95 15.03 3.85
C GLY A 98 1.89 13.82 3.87
N PRO A 99 3.20 14.07 3.68
CA PRO A 99 4.22 13.02 3.59
C PRO A 99 4.40 12.25 4.91
N ASP A 100 4.17 12.90 6.04
CA ASP A 100 4.37 12.35 7.39
C ASP A 100 3.12 11.67 7.96
N HIS A 101 2.02 11.69 7.23
CA HIS A 101 0.80 11.04 7.70
C HIS A 101 0.98 9.51 7.75
N ARG A 102 0.47 8.88 8.82
CA ARG A 102 0.61 7.43 9.05
C ARG A 102 0.25 6.59 7.82
N SER A 103 -0.86 6.91 7.16
CA SER A 103 -1.30 6.16 5.97
C SER A 103 -0.37 6.35 4.77
N THR A 104 0.32 7.49 4.67
CA THR A 104 1.33 7.75 3.64
C THR A 104 2.58 6.93 3.92
N LEU A 105 3.04 6.93 5.17
CA LEU A 105 4.20 6.14 5.60
C LEU A 105 3.96 4.65 5.38
N THR A 106 2.79 4.13 5.76
CA THR A 106 2.41 2.72 5.49
C THR A 106 2.46 2.39 4.00
N ALA A 107 1.92 3.26 3.13
CA ALA A 107 1.95 3.01 1.69
C ALA A 107 3.38 3.01 1.11
N ARG A 108 4.28 3.83 1.67
CA ARG A 108 5.71 3.85 1.30
C ARG A 108 6.42 2.57 1.73
N ASP A 109 6.11 2.05 2.92
CA ASP A 109 6.67 0.79 3.40
C ASP A 109 6.22 -0.39 2.52
N ASP A 110 4.92 -0.44 2.16
CA ASP A 110 4.39 -1.48 1.27
C ASP A 110 4.98 -1.39 -0.14
N LEU A 111 5.15 -0.17 -0.67
CA LEU A 111 5.82 0.04 -1.96
C LEU A 111 7.27 -0.44 -1.93
N ALA A 112 8.03 -0.08 -0.87
CA ALA A 112 9.42 -0.51 -0.71
C ALA A 112 9.55 -2.04 -0.60
N ALA A 113 8.61 -2.68 0.11
CA ALA A 113 8.55 -4.13 0.19
C ALA A 113 8.21 -4.76 -1.16
N THR A 114 7.28 -4.14 -1.92
CA THR A 114 6.89 -4.64 -3.25
C THR A 114 8.04 -4.51 -4.26
N TYR A 115 8.81 -3.42 -4.23
CA TYR A 115 10.05 -3.29 -5.02
C TYR A 115 11.05 -4.39 -4.67
N TRP A 116 11.24 -4.67 -3.38
CA TRP A 116 12.15 -5.73 -2.94
C TRP A 116 11.69 -7.11 -3.43
N GLU A 117 10.40 -7.43 -3.29
CA GLU A 117 9.81 -8.69 -3.77
C GLU A 117 9.93 -8.84 -5.30
N ALA A 118 9.86 -7.73 -6.04
CA ALA A 118 10.03 -7.70 -7.49
C ALA A 118 11.50 -7.77 -7.94
N GLY A 119 12.47 -7.83 -7.00
CA GLY A 119 13.90 -7.80 -7.29
C GLY A 119 14.42 -6.42 -7.73
N ARG A 120 13.60 -5.38 -7.62
CA ARG A 120 13.96 -3.98 -7.93
C ARG A 120 14.67 -3.36 -6.73
N LEU A 121 15.87 -3.89 -6.43
CA LEU A 121 16.57 -3.63 -5.18
C LEU A 121 17.07 -2.19 -5.05
N ASP A 122 17.45 -1.53 -6.14
CA ASP A 122 17.91 -0.13 -6.10
C ASP A 122 16.78 0.85 -5.75
N GLU A 123 15.59 0.63 -6.30
CA GLU A 123 14.38 1.39 -5.95
C GLU A 123 13.95 1.13 -4.51
N ALA A 124 14.00 -0.13 -4.07
CA ALA A 124 13.73 -0.50 -2.69
C ALA A 124 14.71 0.19 -1.72
N ILE A 125 16.02 0.19 -2.02
CA ILE A 125 17.06 0.86 -1.23
C ILE A 125 16.78 2.37 -1.17
N THR A 126 16.51 2.98 -2.32
CA THR A 126 16.26 4.43 -2.42
C THR A 126 15.09 4.83 -1.52
N LEU A 127 13.97 4.11 -1.61
CA LEU A 127 12.78 4.39 -0.82
C LEU A 127 13.00 4.11 0.68
N LYS A 128 13.70 3.02 1.04
CA LYS A 128 14.02 2.69 2.44
C LYS A 128 15.00 3.68 3.07
N LYS A 129 15.92 4.29 2.32
CA LYS A 129 16.74 5.41 2.81
C LYS A 129 15.86 6.61 3.20
N GLN A 130 14.89 6.96 2.37
CA GLN A 130 13.96 8.05 2.67
C GLN A 130 13.11 7.73 3.91
N ILE A 131 12.61 6.49 4.03
CA ILE A 131 11.84 6.05 5.20
C ILE A 131 12.69 6.14 6.47
N LEU A 132 13.95 5.73 6.43
CA LEU A 132 14.87 5.86 7.57
C LEU A 132 15.11 7.34 7.95
N ALA A 133 15.39 8.19 6.96
CA ALA A 133 15.60 9.62 7.21
C ALA A 133 14.35 10.28 7.85
N ASP A 134 13.16 9.95 7.38
CA ASP A 134 11.90 10.43 7.94
C ASP A 134 11.66 9.89 9.36
N ALA A 135 11.93 8.61 9.60
CA ALA A 135 11.83 8.01 10.93
C ALA A 135 12.75 8.72 11.94
N MET A 136 14.00 8.98 11.56
CA MET A 136 14.95 9.71 12.40
C MET A 136 14.49 11.15 12.66
N ARG A 137 13.95 11.84 11.66
CA ARG A 137 13.45 13.23 11.77
C ARG A 137 12.21 13.33 12.65
N ILE A 138 11.26 12.39 12.49
CA ILE A 138 9.95 12.43 13.16
C ILE A 138 10.03 11.88 14.59
N MET A 139 10.73 10.77 14.78
CA MET A 139 10.72 9.99 16.03
C MET A 139 12.04 10.06 16.80
N GLY A 140 13.10 10.59 16.18
CA GLY A 140 14.46 10.61 16.71
C GLY A 140 15.30 9.39 16.27
N PRO A 141 16.66 9.57 16.26
CA PRO A 141 17.59 8.55 15.76
C PRO A 141 17.59 7.25 16.58
N ASP A 142 17.31 7.33 17.87
CA ASP A 142 17.34 6.19 18.80
C ASP A 142 15.93 5.55 18.98
N SER A 143 14.94 5.98 18.22
CA SER A 143 13.60 5.43 18.30
C SER A 143 13.51 3.99 17.78
N PRO A 144 12.57 3.18 18.30
CA PRO A 144 12.31 1.85 17.76
C PRO A 144 11.97 1.86 16.27
N GLY A 145 11.29 2.92 15.80
CA GLY A 145 10.96 3.10 14.39
C GLY A 145 12.20 3.31 13.52
N ALA A 146 13.12 4.19 13.93
CA ALA A 146 14.39 4.39 13.24
C ALA A 146 15.25 3.12 13.24
N SER A 147 15.29 2.40 14.37
CA SER A 147 16.01 1.12 14.48
C SER A 147 15.45 0.06 13.52
N THR A 148 14.11 -0.05 13.42
CA THR A 148 13.44 -0.96 12.48
C THR A 148 13.73 -0.58 11.02
N ALA A 149 13.65 0.72 10.68
CA ALA A 149 13.96 1.20 9.34
C ALA A 149 15.44 0.93 8.96
N ARG A 150 16.36 1.08 9.93
CA ARG A 150 17.78 0.77 9.77
C ARG A 150 18.01 -0.71 9.46
N LEU A 151 17.39 -1.61 10.22
CA LEU A 151 17.46 -3.05 9.99
C LEU A 151 16.91 -3.45 8.62
N ASN A 152 15.76 -2.89 8.23
CA ASN A 152 15.14 -3.14 6.92
C ASN A 152 16.02 -2.67 5.75
N LEU A 153 16.65 -1.51 5.89
CA LEU A 153 17.57 -0.99 4.87
C LEU A 153 18.82 -1.86 4.78
N ALA A 154 19.43 -2.22 5.91
CA ALA A 154 20.62 -3.08 5.93
C ALA A 154 20.34 -4.46 5.33
N ALA A 155 19.18 -5.06 5.62
CA ALA A 155 18.75 -6.31 5.00
C ALA A 155 18.66 -6.18 3.47
N THR A 156 18.08 -5.09 2.97
CA THR A 156 17.96 -4.86 1.53
C THR A 156 19.31 -4.66 0.85
N TYR A 157 20.25 -3.95 1.50
CA TYR A 157 21.62 -3.86 1.01
C TYR A 157 22.30 -5.22 0.93
N ARG A 158 22.13 -6.07 1.95
CA ARG A 158 22.67 -7.43 1.94
C ARG A 158 22.12 -8.25 0.78
N ASP A 159 20.82 -8.18 0.55
CA ASP A 159 20.15 -8.91 -0.54
C ASP A 159 20.58 -8.41 -1.93
N ALA A 160 20.98 -7.14 -2.01
CA ALA A 160 21.60 -6.53 -3.20
C ALA A 160 23.10 -6.82 -3.35
N GLY A 161 23.72 -7.59 -2.43
CA GLY A 161 25.15 -7.88 -2.42
C GLY A 161 26.04 -6.71 -1.99
N ARG A 162 25.46 -5.62 -1.47
CA ARG A 162 26.12 -4.37 -1.08
C ARG A 162 26.48 -4.40 0.41
N LEU A 163 27.42 -5.32 0.77
CA LEU A 163 27.73 -5.64 2.16
C LEU A 163 28.37 -4.48 2.95
N ASP A 164 29.21 -3.68 2.31
CA ASP A 164 29.85 -2.53 2.97
C ASP A 164 28.81 -1.47 3.38
N GLU A 165 27.83 -1.21 2.51
CA GLU A 165 26.74 -0.29 2.84
C GLU A 165 25.82 -0.86 3.92
N ALA A 166 25.58 -2.17 3.91
CA ALA A 166 24.82 -2.81 4.97
C ALA A 166 25.46 -2.64 6.35
N VAL A 167 26.79 -2.76 6.44
CA VAL A 167 27.55 -2.53 7.68
C VAL A 167 27.49 -1.07 8.10
N ASN A 168 27.69 -0.14 7.15
CA ASN A 168 27.69 1.30 7.43
C ASN A 168 26.36 1.83 7.98
N VAL A 169 25.24 1.26 7.55
CA VAL A 169 23.90 1.64 8.05
C VAL A 169 23.75 1.38 9.56
N HIS A 170 24.45 0.40 10.11
CA HIS A 170 24.42 0.09 11.55
C HIS A 170 25.31 1.01 12.40
N GLN A 171 26.24 1.74 11.78
CA GLN A 171 27.19 2.61 12.49
C GLN A 171 26.71 4.07 12.60
N GLN A 172 25.63 4.41 11.92
CA GLN A 172 24.96 5.71 11.94
C GLN A 172 23.79 5.72 12.94
#